data_d96dd86300633ea309872a32ee0cd03b
#
_entry.id   d96dd86300633ea309872a32ee0cd03b
#
_cell.length_a   1.000
_cell.length_b   1.000
_cell.length_c   1.000
_cell.angle_alpha   90.00
_cell.angle_beta   90.00
_cell.angle_gamma   90.00
#
_symmetry.space_group_name_H-M   'P 1'
#
loop_
_entity.id
_entity.type
_entity.pdbx_description
1 polymer ?
#
loop_
_entity_poly.entity_id
_entity_poly.type
_entity_poly.pdbx_seq_one_letter_code
_entity_poly.pdbx_strand_id
1 'polypeptide(L)'
;MFSTLIGNNEVKESLRHLLVSGRLPGSLLFTGEEGVGKKLFALELAKAMNCRERVGVEACDECSSCKRISRSTFPPFGDVDDDKERMIWSEHADVAMARAYKNIIRVPVMRELEREANFRPFEGAARVFIVEDADYMNESASNALLKTLEEPPPTSHLILTTSNPTALLATIRSRCQTIRFAPIPREAIETFLIEDKKLPAADAELLSRTAGGSLGRALGTDIDTYRERRDSMLEVLTALTVTGDRAQLLRAAEALAAPKDRDEYERRLDALEGLIRDAWALRLGRPDE
;
A
#
# COMPACT_ATOMS: atom_id res chain seq x y z
N MET A 1 1.40 17.23 -0.02
CA MET A 1 2.62 17.45 -0.89
C MET A 1 3.47 16.20 -0.94
N PHE A 2 4.20 15.93 -2.05
CA PHE A 2 5.15 14.81 -2.07
C PHE A 2 6.25 14.93 -1.02
N SER A 3 6.61 16.17 -0.66
CA SER A 3 7.61 16.45 0.39
C SER A 3 7.21 15.92 1.78
N THR A 4 5.93 15.75 2.06
CA THR A 4 5.45 15.21 3.34
C THR A 4 5.42 13.69 3.39
N LEU A 5 5.59 13.02 2.25
CA LEU A 5 5.67 11.56 2.19
C LEU A 5 7.08 11.08 2.55
N ILE A 6 7.16 9.92 3.19
CA ILE A 6 8.44 9.37 3.65
C ILE A 6 9.03 8.46 2.58
N GLY A 7 10.35 8.54 2.42
CA GLY A 7 11.07 7.69 1.47
C GLY A 7 10.77 7.97 0.01
N ASN A 8 11.23 7.09 -0.86
CA ASN A 8 10.99 7.07 -2.31
C ASN A 8 11.27 8.41 -3.01
N ASN A 9 12.41 9.05 -2.69
CA ASN A 9 12.76 10.37 -3.23
C ASN A 9 12.89 10.37 -4.76
N GLU A 10 13.41 9.31 -5.36
CA GLU A 10 13.47 9.18 -6.82
C GLU A 10 12.07 9.15 -7.46
N VAL A 11 11.09 8.54 -6.80
CA VAL A 11 9.69 8.55 -7.25
C VAL A 11 9.13 9.97 -7.16
N LYS A 12 9.39 10.70 -6.07
CA LYS A 12 8.97 12.09 -5.92
C LYS A 12 9.50 12.96 -7.06
N GLU A 13 10.79 12.86 -7.35
CA GLU A 13 11.41 13.63 -8.44
C GLU A 13 10.85 13.23 -9.80
N SER A 14 10.64 11.94 -10.05
CA SER A 14 10.03 11.45 -11.29
C SER A 14 8.62 12.01 -11.49
N LEU A 15 7.78 11.99 -10.45
CA LEU A 15 6.43 12.53 -10.52
C LEU A 15 6.42 14.05 -10.67
N ARG A 16 7.33 14.78 -9.99
CA ARG A 16 7.53 16.23 -10.20
C ARG A 16 7.91 16.54 -11.64
N HIS A 17 8.85 15.79 -12.19
CA HIS A 17 9.28 15.98 -13.58
C HIS A 17 8.13 15.75 -14.57
N LEU A 18 7.31 14.72 -14.39
CA LEU A 18 6.13 14.48 -15.20
C LEU A 18 5.13 15.64 -15.11
N LEU A 19 4.91 16.19 -13.93
CA LEU A 19 4.01 17.33 -13.71
C LEU A 19 4.57 18.62 -14.36
N VAL A 20 5.88 18.89 -14.22
CA VAL A 20 6.55 20.06 -14.85
C VAL A 20 6.46 19.99 -16.35
N SER A 21 6.73 18.82 -16.93
CA SER A 21 6.74 18.63 -18.38
C SER A 21 5.35 18.70 -19.02
N GLY A 22 4.29 18.62 -18.24
CA GLY A 22 2.89 18.49 -18.71
C GLY A 22 2.64 17.21 -19.52
N ARG A 23 3.55 16.23 -19.44
CA ARG A 23 3.48 14.96 -20.17
C ARG A 23 3.16 13.78 -19.23
N LEU A 24 2.16 13.99 -18.39
CA LEU A 24 1.72 12.91 -17.54
C LEU A 24 1.08 11.80 -18.37
N PRO A 25 1.52 10.54 -18.25
CA PRO A 25 0.91 9.43 -18.96
C PRO A 25 -0.55 9.26 -18.56
N GLY A 26 -1.39 8.81 -19.49
CA GLY A 26 -2.78 8.46 -19.18
C GLY A 26 -2.88 7.25 -18.24
N SER A 27 -1.87 6.37 -18.22
CA SER A 27 -1.86 5.16 -17.39
C SER A 27 -0.51 4.97 -16.70
N LEU A 28 -0.53 4.91 -15.38
CA LEU A 28 0.62 4.67 -14.50
C LEU A 28 0.44 3.35 -13.74
N LEU A 29 1.54 2.63 -13.54
CA LEU A 29 1.58 1.43 -12.70
C LEU A 29 2.61 1.62 -11.58
N PHE A 30 2.15 1.75 -10.35
CA PHE A 30 2.99 1.85 -9.16
C PHE A 30 3.24 0.45 -8.60
N THR A 31 4.49 0.01 -8.65
CA THR A 31 4.90 -1.32 -8.18
C THR A 31 5.84 -1.20 -6.97
N GLY A 32 5.76 -2.15 -6.07
CA GLY A 32 6.60 -2.20 -4.86
C GLY A 32 5.88 -2.91 -3.73
N GLU A 33 6.57 -3.21 -2.66
CA GLU A 33 6.00 -3.95 -1.54
C GLU A 33 4.74 -3.28 -0.95
N GLU A 34 3.94 -4.07 -0.25
CA GLU A 34 2.78 -3.55 0.46
C GLU A 34 3.21 -2.55 1.55
N GLY A 35 2.43 -1.47 1.71
CA GLY A 35 2.66 -0.47 2.76
C GLY A 35 3.82 0.51 2.53
N VAL A 36 4.49 0.50 1.36
CA VAL A 36 5.56 1.48 1.02
C VAL A 36 5.01 2.85 0.58
N GLY A 37 3.69 3.04 0.61
CA GLY A 37 3.07 4.34 0.33
C GLY A 37 2.50 4.53 -1.08
N LYS A 38 2.46 3.51 -1.96
CA LYS A 38 1.95 3.63 -3.35
C LYS A 38 0.63 4.39 -3.47
N LYS A 39 -0.34 4.04 -2.63
CA LYS A 39 -1.65 4.70 -2.58
C LYS A 39 -1.56 6.18 -2.18
N LEU A 40 -0.73 6.49 -1.19
CA LEU A 40 -0.54 7.89 -0.75
C LEU A 40 0.07 8.74 -1.88
N PHE A 41 1.05 8.21 -2.60
CA PHE A 41 1.61 8.87 -3.77
C PHE A 41 0.60 9.06 -4.89
N ALA A 42 -0.29 8.08 -5.13
CA ALA A 42 -1.37 8.21 -6.11
C ALA A 42 -2.35 9.34 -5.73
N LEU A 43 -2.71 9.44 -4.44
CA LEU A 43 -3.56 10.51 -3.93
C LEU A 43 -2.87 11.88 -4.01
N GLU A 44 -1.57 11.95 -3.67
CA GLU A 44 -0.80 13.19 -3.82
C GLU A 44 -0.72 13.65 -5.28
N LEU A 45 -0.55 12.72 -6.21
CA LEU A 45 -0.58 13.01 -7.63
C LEU A 45 -1.96 13.52 -8.06
N ALA A 46 -3.05 12.89 -7.61
CA ALA A 46 -4.41 13.33 -7.87
C ALA A 46 -4.67 14.75 -7.32
N LYS A 47 -4.15 15.06 -6.12
CA LYS A 47 -4.20 16.42 -5.55
C LYS A 47 -3.42 17.41 -6.40
N ALA A 48 -2.18 17.08 -6.78
CA ALA A 48 -1.35 17.97 -7.60
C ALA A 48 -1.99 18.29 -8.96
N MET A 49 -2.69 17.33 -9.56
CA MET A 49 -3.42 17.53 -10.82
C MET A 49 -4.63 18.45 -10.66
N ASN A 50 -5.36 18.37 -9.55
CA ASN A 50 -6.62 19.08 -9.31
C ASN A 50 -6.49 20.26 -8.34
N CYS A 51 -5.27 20.59 -7.89
CA CYS A 51 -5.03 21.70 -6.99
C CYS A 51 -5.29 23.04 -7.68
N ARG A 52 -6.06 23.91 -7.03
CA ARG A 52 -6.38 25.25 -7.52
C ARG A 52 -5.27 26.28 -7.25
N GLU A 53 -4.46 26.01 -6.22
CA GLU A 53 -3.42 26.92 -5.70
C GLU A 53 -2.11 26.15 -5.54
N ARG A 54 -1.55 25.69 -6.67
CA ARG A 54 -0.33 24.87 -6.66
C ARG A 54 0.86 25.62 -6.07
N VAL A 55 1.66 24.92 -5.26
CA VAL A 55 2.96 25.40 -4.81
C VAL A 55 4.02 24.78 -5.76
N GLY A 56 4.43 25.55 -6.77
CA GLY A 56 5.20 25.00 -7.88
C GLY A 56 4.35 24.01 -8.67
N VAL A 57 4.74 22.74 -8.65
CA VAL A 57 3.98 21.64 -9.30
C VAL A 57 3.22 20.77 -8.31
N GLU A 58 3.42 20.99 -7.01
CA GLU A 58 2.79 20.19 -5.95
C GLU A 58 1.43 20.77 -5.52
N ALA A 59 0.65 19.95 -4.85
CA ALA A 59 -0.58 20.35 -4.21
C ALA A 59 -0.29 21.33 -3.05
N CYS A 60 -1.16 22.31 -2.83
CA CYS A 60 -1.04 23.22 -1.68
C CYS A 60 -1.50 22.61 -0.35
N ASP A 61 -2.25 21.49 -0.38
CA ASP A 61 -2.91 20.83 0.76
C ASP A 61 -3.97 21.66 1.52
N GLU A 62 -4.16 22.92 1.15
CA GLU A 62 -5.06 23.86 1.86
C GLU A 62 -6.35 24.18 1.09
N CYS A 63 -6.31 24.21 -0.25
CA CYS A 63 -7.50 24.53 -1.04
C CYS A 63 -8.59 23.46 -0.92
N SER A 64 -9.81 23.81 -1.31
CA SER A 64 -10.96 22.92 -1.20
C SER A 64 -10.80 21.59 -1.93
N SER A 65 -10.17 21.58 -3.12
CA SER A 65 -9.87 20.36 -3.86
C SER A 65 -8.92 19.45 -3.07
N CYS A 66 -7.78 19.99 -2.59
CA CYS A 66 -6.81 19.22 -1.81
C CYS A 66 -7.45 18.63 -0.54
N LYS A 67 -8.21 19.44 0.21
CA LYS A 67 -8.86 18.98 1.44
C LYS A 67 -9.86 17.85 1.18
N ARG A 68 -10.68 17.94 0.12
CA ARG A 68 -11.66 16.91 -0.23
C ARG A 68 -11.01 15.62 -0.72
N ILE A 69 -9.92 15.72 -1.47
CA ILE A 69 -9.14 14.53 -1.87
C ILE A 69 -8.43 13.91 -0.67
N SER A 70 -7.87 14.73 0.25
CA SER A 70 -7.18 14.24 1.45
C SER A 70 -8.13 13.64 2.49
N ARG A 71 -9.32 14.20 2.66
CA ARG A 71 -10.36 13.67 3.56
C ARG A 71 -10.98 12.38 3.06
N SER A 72 -10.64 12.00 1.85
CA SER A 72 -11.07 10.74 1.25
C SER A 72 -10.48 9.54 2.00
N THR A 73 -10.92 9.35 3.22
CA THR A 73 -11.16 8.02 3.71
C THR A 73 -12.22 7.46 2.78
N PHE A 74 -11.76 6.80 1.71
CA PHE A 74 -12.69 6.05 0.88
C PHE A 74 -13.46 5.15 1.83
N PRO A 75 -14.78 5.32 1.97
CA PRO A 75 -15.53 4.62 3.00
C PRO A 75 -15.30 3.12 2.88
N PRO A 76 -15.31 2.38 3.99
CA PRO A 76 -15.34 0.93 3.91
C PRO A 76 -16.56 0.52 3.08
N PHE A 77 -16.48 -0.65 2.43
CA PHE A 77 -17.65 -1.18 1.74
C PHE A 77 -18.82 -1.27 2.71
N GLY A 78 -19.96 -0.71 2.31
CA GLY A 78 -21.21 -0.87 3.03
C GLY A 78 -21.68 -2.33 3.06
N ASP A 79 -22.71 -2.60 3.86
CA ASP A 79 -23.31 -3.95 3.94
C ASP A 79 -24.13 -4.32 2.68
N VAL A 80 -24.39 -3.35 1.80
CA VAL A 80 -25.16 -3.56 0.57
C VAL A 80 -24.25 -4.15 -0.50
N ASP A 81 -24.69 -5.23 -1.12
CA ASP A 81 -23.91 -5.94 -2.16
C ASP A 81 -23.60 -5.07 -3.39
N ASP A 82 -24.43 -4.08 -3.66
CA ASP A 82 -24.27 -3.14 -4.78
C ASP A 82 -23.02 -2.26 -4.63
N ASP A 83 -22.65 -1.88 -3.41
CA ASP A 83 -21.44 -1.07 -3.12
C ASP A 83 -20.14 -1.84 -3.42
N LYS A 84 -20.20 -3.18 -3.36
CA LYS A 84 -19.04 -4.07 -3.59
C LYS A 84 -18.69 -4.21 -5.07
N GLU A 85 -19.57 -3.75 -5.96
CA GLU A 85 -19.43 -3.81 -7.41
C GLU A 85 -19.28 -2.44 -8.06
N ARG A 86 -19.07 -1.39 -7.27
CA ARG A 86 -18.92 -0.01 -7.72
C ARG A 86 -17.57 0.58 -7.33
N MET A 87 -17.18 1.64 -8.05
CA MET A 87 -16.09 2.49 -7.62
C MET A 87 -16.50 3.29 -6.39
N ILE A 88 -15.52 3.57 -5.54
CA ILE A 88 -15.68 4.43 -4.38
C ILE A 88 -15.25 5.84 -4.77
N TRP A 89 -16.16 6.79 -4.73
CA TRP A 89 -15.87 8.19 -5.03
C TRP A 89 -15.37 8.91 -3.79
N SER A 90 -14.39 9.79 -4.01
CA SER A 90 -13.97 10.72 -2.97
C SER A 90 -14.99 11.85 -2.80
N GLU A 91 -14.78 12.74 -1.81
CA GLU A 91 -15.54 13.98 -1.71
C GLU A 91 -15.29 14.91 -2.92
N HIS A 92 -14.22 14.68 -3.70
CA HIS A 92 -13.94 15.39 -4.95
C HIS A 92 -14.47 14.57 -6.13
N ALA A 93 -15.38 15.17 -6.90
CA ALA A 93 -16.14 14.48 -7.96
C ALA A 93 -15.28 13.86 -9.08
N ASP A 94 -14.01 14.28 -9.21
CA ASP A 94 -13.10 13.80 -10.26
C ASP A 94 -12.05 12.79 -9.76
N VAL A 95 -12.16 12.30 -8.53
CA VAL A 95 -11.22 11.32 -7.96
C VAL A 95 -11.99 10.13 -7.42
N ALA A 96 -11.75 8.96 -7.99
CA ALA A 96 -12.39 7.71 -7.58
C ALA A 96 -11.35 6.59 -7.38
N MET A 97 -11.74 5.57 -6.62
CA MET A 97 -10.91 4.41 -6.35
C MET A 97 -11.69 3.11 -6.59
N ALA A 98 -11.05 2.19 -7.30
CA ALA A 98 -11.45 0.79 -7.34
C ALA A 98 -10.63 0.02 -6.30
N ARG A 99 -11.30 -0.73 -5.43
CA ARG A 99 -10.69 -1.52 -4.36
C ARG A 99 -11.20 -2.94 -4.40
N ALA A 100 -10.35 -3.89 -4.02
CA ALA A 100 -10.76 -5.29 -3.90
C ALA A 100 -11.77 -5.48 -2.74
N TYR A 101 -12.81 -6.24 -3.00
CA TYR A 101 -13.66 -6.80 -1.97
C TYR A 101 -13.40 -8.31 -1.85
N LYS A 102 -13.04 -8.78 -0.66
CA LYS A 102 -12.62 -10.18 -0.42
C LYS A 102 -11.56 -10.65 -1.43
N ASN A 103 -10.54 -9.81 -1.62
CA ASN A 103 -9.41 -10.07 -2.53
C ASN A 103 -9.81 -10.26 -4.01
N ILE A 104 -10.89 -9.62 -4.45
CA ILE A 104 -11.31 -9.64 -5.87
C ILE A 104 -11.81 -8.27 -6.28
N ILE A 105 -11.28 -7.74 -7.39
CA ILE A 105 -11.85 -6.60 -8.12
C ILE A 105 -12.69 -7.16 -9.27
N ARG A 106 -13.97 -6.86 -9.25
CA ARG A 106 -14.95 -7.44 -10.19
C ARG A 106 -15.10 -6.62 -11.46
N VAL A 107 -15.57 -7.28 -12.53
CA VAL A 107 -15.80 -6.67 -13.85
C VAL A 107 -16.71 -5.43 -13.82
N PRO A 108 -17.84 -5.39 -13.06
CA PRO A 108 -18.68 -4.20 -13.02
C PRO A 108 -17.94 -2.93 -12.62
N VAL A 109 -17.00 -3.02 -11.65
CA VAL A 109 -16.16 -1.91 -11.20
C VAL A 109 -15.30 -1.37 -12.35
N MET A 110 -14.68 -2.24 -13.15
CA MET A 110 -13.85 -1.84 -14.28
C MET A 110 -14.66 -1.26 -15.43
N ARG A 111 -15.87 -1.79 -15.68
CA ARG A 111 -16.80 -1.21 -16.67
C ARG A 111 -17.33 0.16 -16.23
N GLU A 112 -17.56 0.35 -14.94
CA GLU A 112 -17.90 1.67 -14.41
C GLU A 112 -16.74 2.64 -14.62
N LEU A 113 -15.50 2.22 -14.30
CA LEU A 113 -14.30 3.04 -14.54
C LEU A 113 -14.17 3.41 -16.03
N GLU A 114 -14.30 2.45 -16.94
CA GLU A 114 -14.25 2.69 -18.39
C GLU A 114 -15.28 3.75 -18.81
N ARG A 115 -16.53 3.61 -18.37
CA ARG A 115 -17.59 4.59 -18.67
C ARG A 115 -17.25 5.97 -18.13
N GLU A 116 -16.88 6.05 -16.85
CA GLU A 116 -16.61 7.29 -16.15
C GLU A 116 -15.35 7.99 -16.69
N ALA A 117 -14.34 7.25 -17.14
CA ALA A 117 -13.13 7.82 -17.71
C ALA A 117 -13.41 8.63 -19.00
N ASN A 118 -14.49 8.34 -19.72
CA ASN A 118 -14.85 9.05 -20.92
C ASN A 118 -15.55 10.40 -20.69
N PHE A 119 -15.93 10.72 -19.46
CA PHE A 119 -16.48 12.04 -19.16
C PHE A 119 -15.40 13.09 -18.93
N ARG A 120 -15.72 14.35 -19.22
CA ARG A 120 -14.86 15.49 -18.87
C ARG A 120 -14.85 15.68 -17.34
N PRO A 121 -13.79 16.28 -16.79
CA PRO A 121 -13.78 16.65 -15.37
C PRO A 121 -14.99 17.54 -15.01
N PHE A 122 -15.57 17.28 -13.84
CA PHE A 122 -16.71 18.05 -13.34
C PHE A 122 -16.29 19.38 -12.72
N GLU A 123 -15.19 19.37 -11.97
CA GLU A 123 -14.75 20.54 -11.18
C GLU A 123 -13.24 20.75 -11.17
N GLY A 124 -12.47 19.69 -11.47
CA GLY A 124 -11.01 19.69 -11.51
C GLY A 124 -10.44 19.89 -12.92
N ALA A 125 -9.11 19.78 -13.04
CA ALA A 125 -8.42 19.79 -14.32
C ALA A 125 -8.33 18.39 -14.94
N ALA A 126 -8.41 17.33 -14.11
CA ALA A 126 -8.27 15.95 -14.54
C ALA A 126 -9.16 15.01 -13.71
N ARG A 127 -9.65 13.95 -14.35
CA ARG A 127 -10.25 12.80 -13.66
C ARG A 127 -9.17 11.79 -13.32
N VAL A 128 -9.13 11.36 -12.07
CA VAL A 128 -8.12 10.41 -11.58
C VAL A 128 -8.79 9.18 -11.02
N PHE A 129 -8.44 8.04 -11.58
CA PHE A 129 -8.96 6.73 -11.17
C PHE A 129 -7.81 5.91 -10.59
N ILE A 130 -7.91 5.57 -9.32
CA ILE A 130 -6.92 4.76 -8.63
C ILE A 130 -7.45 3.33 -8.54
N VAL A 131 -6.71 2.35 -9.07
CA VAL A 131 -7.01 0.93 -8.90
C VAL A 131 -6.05 0.40 -7.84
N GLU A 132 -6.54 0.28 -6.61
CA GLU A 132 -5.77 -0.23 -5.47
C GLU A 132 -5.64 -1.75 -5.59
N ASP A 133 -4.40 -2.25 -5.43
CA ASP A 133 -4.06 -3.68 -5.50
C ASP A 133 -4.63 -4.35 -6.77
N ALA A 134 -4.21 -3.83 -7.92
CA ALA A 134 -4.70 -4.23 -9.23
C ALA A 134 -4.47 -5.72 -9.55
N ASP A 135 -3.56 -6.38 -8.85
CA ASP A 135 -3.34 -7.83 -8.91
C ASP A 135 -4.55 -8.65 -8.41
N TYR A 136 -5.48 -8.05 -7.70
CA TYR A 136 -6.76 -8.68 -7.37
C TYR A 136 -7.81 -8.60 -8.48
N MET A 137 -7.52 -7.97 -9.61
CA MET A 137 -8.41 -8.04 -10.78
C MET A 137 -8.42 -9.46 -11.35
N ASN A 138 -9.61 -10.05 -11.50
CA ASN A 138 -9.72 -11.28 -12.27
C ASN A 138 -9.47 -11.00 -13.77
N GLU A 139 -9.26 -12.05 -14.55
CA GLU A 139 -8.95 -11.93 -15.99
C GLU A 139 -9.99 -11.10 -16.75
N SER A 140 -11.27 -11.28 -16.46
CA SER A 140 -12.36 -10.55 -17.12
C SER A 140 -12.35 -9.06 -16.76
N ALA A 141 -12.04 -8.69 -15.51
CA ALA A 141 -11.89 -7.31 -15.08
C ALA A 141 -10.66 -6.66 -15.74
N SER A 142 -9.55 -7.39 -15.78
CA SER A 142 -8.32 -6.97 -16.46
C SER A 142 -8.56 -6.68 -17.95
N ASN A 143 -9.27 -7.58 -18.63
CA ASN A 143 -9.59 -7.42 -20.06
C ASN A 143 -10.54 -6.23 -20.32
N ALA A 144 -11.49 -5.95 -19.42
CA ALA A 144 -12.37 -4.80 -19.54
C ALA A 144 -11.60 -3.45 -19.49
N LEU A 145 -10.47 -3.40 -18.79
CA LEU A 145 -9.65 -2.18 -18.66
C LEU A 145 -8.74 -1.93 -19.87
N LEU A 146 -8.40 -2.95 -20.66
CA LEU A 146 -7.37 -2.87 -21.71
C LEU A 146 -7.62 -1.74 -22.71
N LYS A 147 -8.86 -1.54 -23.15
CA LYS A 147 -9.19 -0.48 -24.12
C LYS A 147 -8.89 0.91 -23.56
N THR A 148 -9.27 1.17 -22.33
CA THR A 148 -9.00 2.46 -21.65
C THR A 148 -7.51 2.68 -21.42
N LEU A 149 -6.73 1.61 -21.19
CA LEU A 149 -5.28 1.69 -21.04
C LEU A 149 -4.57 1.94 -22.39
N GLU A 150 -5.12 1.44 -23.52
CA GLU A 150 -4.57 1.68 -24.86
C GLU A 150 -4.79 3.12 -25.32
N GLU A 151 -6.00 3.61 -25.13
CA GLU A 151 -6.43 4.94 -25.60
C GLU A 151 -7.09 5.70 -24.43
N PRO A 152 -6.30 6.11 -23.43
CA PRO A 152 -6.85 6.83 -22.29
C PRO A 152 -7.39 8.20 -22.75
N PRO A 153 -8.60 8.57 -22.32
CA PRO A 153 -9.13 9.90 -22.64
C PRO A 153 -8.18 11.00 -22.11
N PRO A 154 -7.98 12.09 -22.84
CA PRO A 154 -6.90 13.05 -22.58
C PRO A 154 -6.96 13.76 -21.22
N THR A 155 -8.12 13.79 -20.59
CA THR A 155 -8.32 14.40 -19.25
C THR A 155 -8.47 13.36 -18.14
N SER A 156 -8.30 12.08 -18.45
CA SER A 156 -8.43 10.99 -17.48
C SER A 156 -7.11 10.28 -17.28
N HIS A 157 -6.77 10.02 -16.03
CA HIS A 157 -5.55 9.34 -15.65
C HIS A 157 -5.86 8.14 -14.75
N LEU A 158 -5.29 7.00 -15.13
CA LEU A 158 -5.42 5.76 -14.39
C LEU A 158 -4.13 5.47 -13.63
N ILE A 159 -4.23 5.22 -12.34
CA ILE A 159 -3.09 4.89 -11.48
C ILE A 159 -3.38 3.52 -10.85
N LEU A 160 -2.71 2.50 -11.35
CA LEU A 160 -2.79 1.15 -10.80
C LEU A 160 -1.71 0.98 -9.75
N THR A 161 -2.04 0.40 -8.60
CA THR A 161 -1.04 0.01 -7.60
C THR A 161 -0.99 -1.51 -7.48
N THR A 162 0.19 -2.09 -7.25
CA THR A 162 0.34 -3.53 -7.00
C THR A 162 1.58 -3.83 -6.18
N SER A 163 1.51 -4.84 -5.33
CA SER A 163 2.67 -5.46 -4.69
C SER A 163 3.18 -6.68 -5.46
N ASN A 164 2.35 -7.24 -6.34
CA ASN A 164 2.70 -8.39 -7.15
C ASN A 164 2.52 -8.11 -8.66
N PRO A 165 3.47 -7.41 -9.30
CA PRO A 165 3.35 -7.06 -10.71
C PRO A 165 3.32 -8.27 -11.65
N THR A 166 3.80 -9.43 -11.21
CA THR A 166 3.79 -10.66 -12.01
C THR A 166 2.41 -11.30 -12.11
N ALA A 167 1.52 -11.03 -11.16
CA ALA A 167 0.13 -11.47 -11.20
C ALA A 167 -0.73 -10.67 -12.19
N LEU A 168 -0.28 -9.45 -12.56
CA LEU A 168 -0.97 -8.67 -13.59
C LEU A 168 -0.71 -9.23 -15.00
N LEU A 169 -1.73 -9.17 -15.86
CA LEU A 169 -1.57 -9.51 -17.27
C LEU A 169 -0.44 -8.70 -17.91
N ALA A 170 0.39 -9.36 -18.74
CA ALA A 170 1.46 -8.69 -19.47
C ALA A 170 0.93 -7.54 -20.35
N THR A 171 -0.30 -7.69 -20.87
CA THR A 171 -1.00 -6.68 -21.67
C THR A 171 -1.32 -5.40 -20.89
N ILE A 172 -1.62 -5.48 -19.58
CA ILE A 172 -1.77 -4.30 -18.71
C ILE A 172 -0.41 -3.64 -18.47
N ARG A 173 0.59 -4.45 -18.09
CA ARG A 173 1.94 -3.94 -17.78
C ARG A 173 2.58 -3.20 -18.96
N SER A 174 2.36 -3.69 -20.19
CA SER A 174 2.94 -3.07 -21.38
C SER A 174 2.29 -1.74 -21.77
N ARG A 175 1.10 -1.41 -21.25
CA ARG A 175 0.34 -0.19 -21.54
C ARG A 175 0.44 0.87 -20.44
N CYS A 176 1.06 0.54 -19.32
CA CYS A 176 1.26 1.47 -18.22
C CYS A 176 2.73 1.89 -18.12
N GLN A 177 2.98 3.18 -17.88
CA GLN A 177 4.30 3.60 -17.44
C GLN A 177 4.53 3.15 -16.01
N THR A 178 5.52 2.29 -15.80
CA THR A 178 5.81 1.72 -14.48
C THR A 178 6.69 2.65 -13.66
N ILE A 179 6.28 2.91 -12.42
CA ILE A 179 7.05 3.60 -11.38
C ILE A 179 7.28 2.61 -10.24
N ARG A 180 8.55 2.36 -9.92
CA ARG A 180 8.95 1.38 -8.91
C ARG A 180 9.21 2.07 -7.58
N PHE A 181 8.58 1.57 -6.54
CA PHE A 181 8.78 1.98 -5.16
C PHE A 181 9.77 1.05 -4.48
N ALA A 182 10.78 1.62 -3.87
CA ALA A 182 11.72 0.89 -3.03
C ALA A 182 11.20 0.76 -1.60
N PRO A 183 11.66 -0.25 -0.84
CA PRO A 183 11.47 -0.29 0.60
C PRO A 183 12.00 1.01 1.23
N ILE A 184 11.29 1.51 2.24
CA ILE A 184 11.68 2.72 2.95
C ILE A 184 12.84 2.38 3.89
N PRO A 185 13.93 3.17 3.92
CA PRO A 185 15.03 2.95 4.85
C PRO A 185 14.55 2.87 6.30
N ARG A 186 15.11 1.95 7.08
CA ARG A 186 14.74 1.71 8.47
C ARG A 186 14.80 3.00 9.30
N GLU A 187 15.87 3.76 9.15
CA GLU A 187 16.10 5.00 9.88
C GLU A 187 15.02 6.04 9.59
N ALA A 188 14.51 6.08 8.35
CA ALA A 188 13.43 7.00 7.98
C ALA A 188 12.11 6.59 8.62
N ILE A 189 11.82 5.28 8.73
CA ILE A 189 10.63 4.77 9.44
C ILE A 189 10.76 5.07 10.94
N GLU A 190 11.90 4.78 11.54
CA GLU A 190 12.17 5.01 12.96
C GLU A 190 12.01 6.49 13.34
N THR A 191 12.65 7.38 12.58
CA THR A 191 12.53 8.83 12.76
C THR A 191 11.06 9.27 12.73
N PHE A 192 10.30 8.80 11.75
CA PHE A 192 8.86 9.13 11.64
C PHE A 192 8.05 8.62 12.83
N LEU A 193 8.33 7.39 13.30
CA LEU A 193 7.62 6.83 14.44
C LEU A 193 7.89 7.63 15.73
N ILE A 194 9.12 8.11 15.89
CA ILE A 194 9.50 8.94 17.05
C ILE A 194 8.95 10.37 16.92
N GLU A 195 9.17 11.02 15.77
CA GLU A 195 8.88 12.45 15.61
C GLU A 195 7.40 12.74 15.36
N ASP A 196 6.76 11.97 14.49
CA ASP A 196 5.37 12.21 14.09
C ASP A 196 4.37 11.40 14.94
N LYS A 197 4.69 10.15 15.27
CA LYS A 197 3.82 9.29 16.08
C LYS A 197 4.07 9.35 17.58
N LYS A 198 5.18 10.01 17.98
CA LYS A 198 5.55 10.17 19.40
C LYS A 198 5.74 8.83 20.14
N LEU A 199 6.15 7.80 19.43
CA LEU A 199 6.43 6.51 20.04
C LEU A 199 7.75 6.55 20.82
N PRO A 200 7.88 5.76 21.90
CA PRO A 200 9.15 5.55 22.59
C PRO A 200 10.21 5.00 21.63
N ALA A 201 11.46 5.41 21.80
CA ALA A 201 12.55 5.02 20.90
C ALA A 201 12.71 3.49 20.76
N ALA A 202 12.58 2.75 21.87
CA ALA A 202 12.65 1.28 21.86
C ALA A 202 11.54 0.63 21.03
N ASP A 203 10.33 1.20 21.05
CA ASP A 203 9.20 0.72 20.28
C ASP A 203 9.35 1.06 18.80
N ALA A 204 9.80 2.27 18.49
CA ALA A 204 10.09 2.72 17.14
C ALA A 204 11.21 1.89 16.49
N GLU A 205 12.26 1.59 17.23
CA GLU A 205 13.34 0.70 16.79
C GLU A 205 12.80 -0.70 16.46
N LEU A 206 12.02 -1.29 17.35
CA LEU A 206 11.46 -2.62 17.14
C LEU A 206 10.55 -2.65 15.91
N LEU A 207 9.61 -1.70 15.79
CA LEU A 207 8.69 -1.61 14.66
C LEU A 207 9.41 -1.34 13.34
N SER A 208 10.43 -0.48 13.31
CA SER A 208 11.20 -0.19 12.10
C SER A 208 11.99 -1.41 11.59
N ARG A 209 12.54 -2.22 12.50
CA ARG A 209 13.24 -3.49 12.17
C ARG A 209 12.28 -4.53 11.57
N THR A 210 11.11 -4.68 12.17
CA THR A 210 10.13 -5.71 11.74
C THR A 210 9.33 -5.31 10.51
N ALA A 211 9.30 -4.02 10.20
CA ALA A 211 8.53 -3.49 9.07
C ALA A 211 9.07 -3.89 7.69
N GLY A 212 10.35 -4.29 7.57
CA GLY A 212 10.94 -4.66 6.28
C GLY A 212 10.85 -3.56 5.22
N GLY A 213 10.95 -2.27 5.64
CA GLY A 213 10.82 -1.12 4.74
C GLY A 213 9.38 -0.71 4.41
N SER A 214 8.38 -1.30 5.06
CA SER A 214 6.97 -0.97 4.90
C SER A 214 6.46 -0.12 6.06
N LEU A 215 6.27 1.18 5.82
CA LEU A 215 5.68 2.08 6.82
C LEU A 215 4.25 1.66 7.19
N GLY A 216 3.48 1.17 6.20
CA GLY A 216 2.13 0.67 6.46
C GLY A 216 2.11 -0.50 7.44
N ARG A 217 3.07 -1.42 7.31
CA ARG A 217 3.25 -2.54 8.25
C ARG A 217 3.63 -2.03 9.64
N ALA A 218 4.59 -1.11 9.74
CA ALA A 218 4.98 -0.52 11.02
C ALA A 218 3.81 0.14 11.74
N LEU A 219 2.96 0.88 11.02
CA LEU A 219 1.80 1.57 11.58
C LEU A 219 0.62 0.64 11.89
N GLY A 220 0.50 -0.48 11.18
CA GLY A 220 -0.55 -1.48 11.38
C GLY A 220 -0.21 -2.53 12.45
N THR A 221 1.01 -2.54 12.96
CA THR A 221 1.44 -3.51 13.98
C THR A 221 1.14 -2.96 15.38
N ASP A 222 0.30 -3.67 16.12
CA ASP A 222 0.14 -3.47 17.56
C ASP A 222 1.35 -4.06 18.29
N ILE A 223 2.07 -3.20 19.02
CA ILE A 223 3.37 -3.57 19.58
C ILE A 223 3.27 -4.59 20.72
N ASP A 224 2.22 -4.48 21.53
CA ASP A 224 2.04 -5.38 22.66
C ASP A 224 1.67 -6.79 22.16
N THR A 225 0.75 -6.87 21.22
CA THR A 225 0.41 -8.11 20.53
C THR A 225 1.60 -8.70 19.77
N TYR A 226 2.45 -7.88 19.17
CA TYR A 226 3.67 -8.36 18.51
C TYR A 226 4.66 -8.94 19.53
N ARG A 227 4.86 -8.30 20.68
CA ARG A 227 5.72 -8.79 21.76
C ARG A 227 5.22 -10.15 22.29
N GLU A 228 3.93 -10.26 22.56
CA GLU A 228 3.32 -11.53 23.01
C GLU A 228 3.56 -12.66 22.01
N ARG A 229 3.37 -12.39 20.71
CA ARG A 229 3.66 -13.37 19.65
C ARG A 229 5.13 -13.75 19.63
N ARG A 230 6.02 -12.75 19.68
CA ARG A 230 7.47 -12.96 19.67
C ARG A 230 7.93 -13.79 20.85
N ASP A 231 7.46 -13.49 22.06
CA ASP A 231 7.82 -14.22 23.27
C ASP A 231 7.31 -15.67 23.20
N SER A 232 6.10 -15.89 22.74
CA SER A 232 5.55 -17.23 22.49
C SER A 232 6.42 -18.02 21.49
N MET A 233 6.89 -17.40 20.40
CA MET A 233 7.77 -18.07 19.43
C MET A 233 9.18 -18.30 19.97
N LEU A 234 9.68 -17.42 20.82
CA LEU A 234 10.97 -17.58 21.49
C LEU A 234 10.95 -18.79 22.45
N GLU A 235 9.83 -19.01 23.16
CA GLU A 235 9.63 -20.22 23.97
C GLU A 235 9.69 -21.49 23.13
N VAL A 236 9.06 -21.50 21.96
CA VAL A 236 9.12 -22.64 21.01
C VAL A 236 10.57 -22.90 20.57
N LEU A 237 11.29 -21.85 20.16
CA LEU A 237 12.68 -22.00 19.74
C LEU A 237 13.58 -22.48 20.87
N THR A 238 13.38 -21.97 22.09
CA THR A 238 14.14 -22.40 23.26
C THR A 238 13.86 -23.87 23.59
N ALA A 239 12.61 -24.28 23.51
CA ALA A 239 12.24 -25.69 23.72
C ALA A 239 12.85 -26.61 22.66
N LEU A 240 12.96 -26.15 21.40
CA LEU A 240 13.55 -26.92 20.32
C LEU A 240 15.08 -27.05 20.43
N THR A 241 15.75 -25.92 20.78
CA THR A 241 17.21 -25.83 20.61
C THR A 241 17.99 -25.99 21.91
N VAL A 242 17.41 -25.60 23.04
CA VAL A 242 18.11 -25.56 24.34
C VAL A 242 17.66 -26.67 25.27
N THR A 243 16.36 -26.79 25.53
CA THR A 243 15.84 -27.71 26.55
C THR A 243 15.52 -29.10 26.01
N GLY A 244 15.15 -29.23 24.73
CA GLY A 244 14.69 -30.47 24.13
C GLY A 244 13.41 -31.01 24.75
N ASP A 245 12.66 -30.17 25.50
CA ASP A 245 11.45 -30.59 26.23
C ASP A 245 10.28 -30.81 25.25
N ARG A 246 10.03 -32.09 24.97
CA ARG A 246 8.93 -32.51 24.09
C ARG A 246 7.55 -32.12 24.59
N ALA A 247 7.35 -32.05 25.92
CA ALA A 247 6.06 -31.67 26.48
C ALA A 247 5.80 -30.17 26.29
N GLN A 248 6.83 -29.34 26.40
CA GLN A 248 6.77 -27.91 26.10
C GLN A 248 6.52 -27.67 24.61
N LEU A 249 7.20 -28.42 23.73
CA LEU A 249 6.98 -28.34 22.29
C LEU A 249 5.54 -28.72 21.88
N LEU A 250 4.98 -29.78 22.46
CA LEU A 250 3.60 -30.16 22.17
C LEU A 250 2.60 -29.09 22.61
N ARG A 251 2.76 -28.51 23.81
CA ARG A 251 1.93 -27.41 24.29
C ARG A 251 2.03 -26.17 23.40
N ALA A 252 3.24 -25.84 22.98
CA ALA A 252 3.47 -24.72 22.06
C ALA A 252 2.86 -24.99 20.67
N ALA A 253 2.95 -26.20 20.14
CA ALA A 253 2.32 -26.58 18.89
C ALA A 253 0.78 -26.55 18.96
N GLU A 254 0.21 -27.00 20.08
CA GLU A 254 -1.25 -26.88 20.34
C GLU A 254 -1.68 -25.43 20.41
N ALA A 255 -0.92 -24.55 21.08
CA ALA A 255 -1.18 -23.12 21.15
C ALA A 255 -1.05 -22.43 19.80
N LEU A 256 -0.13 -22.88 18.93
CA LEU A 256 0.00 -22.41 17.56
C LEU A 256 -1.17 -22.85 16.68
N ALA A 257 -1.66 -24.06 16.85
CA ALA A 257 -2.76 -24.63 16.07
C ALA A 257 -4.15 -24.15 16.55
N ALA A 258 -4.24 -23.52 17.73
CA ALA A 258 -5.49 -23.07 18.33
C ALA A 258 -6.20 -21.88 17.64
N PRO A 259 -5.54 -20.93 16.96
CA PRO A 259 -6.24 -19.85 16.29
C PRO A 259 -7.16 -20.36 15.19
N LYS A 260 -8.42 -19.99 15.25
CA LYS A 260 -9.38 -20.19 14.15
C LYS A 260 -9.15 -19.23 12.99
N ASP A 261 -8.25 -18.26 13.16
CA ASP A 261 -7.95 -17.20 12.22
C ASP A 261 -6.62 -17.48 11.52
N ARG A 262 -6.68 -17.61 10.19
CA ARG A 262 -5.52 -17.84 9.33
C ARG A 262 -4.52 -16.69 9.42
N ASP A 263 -5.01 -15.44 9.51
CA ASP A 263 -4.16 -14.25 9.57
C ASP A 263 -3.32 -14.23 10.85
N GLU A 264 -3.86 -14.69 11.98
CA GLU A 264 -3.10 -14.79 13.23
C GLU A 264 -2.00 -15.86 13.15
N TYR A 265 -2.28 -16.97 12.47
CA TYR A 265 -1.28 -18.01 12.23
C TYR A 265 -0.11 -17.48 11.37
N GLU A 266 -0.41 -16.78 10.27
CA GLU A 266 0.60 -16.18 9.42
C GLU A 266 1.47 -15.17 10.20
N ARG A 267 0.88 -14.30 11.01
CA ARG A 267 1.61 -13.33 11.84
C ARG A 267 2.53 -13.98 12.89
N ARG A 268 2.17 -15.14 13.41
CA ARG A 268 3.04 -15.92 14.31
C ARG A 268 4.23 -16.53 13.57
N LEU A 269 4.01 -17.00 12.35
CA LEU A 269 5.10 -17.47 11.50
C LEU A 269 6.05 -16.35 11.13
N ASP A 270 5.54 -15.16 10.83
CA ASP A 270 6.37 -13.97 10.57
C ASP A 270 7.25 -13.61 11.77
N ALA A 271 6.70 -13.71 12.99
CA ALA A 271 7.48 -13.49 14.21
C ALA A 271 8.57 -14.55 14.41
N LEU A 272 8.29 -15.82 14.07
CA LEU A 272 9.27 -16.91 14.11
C LEU A 272 10.38 -16.70 13.08
N GLU A 273 10.03 -16.34 11.84
CA GLU A 273 10.99 -16.01 10.80
C GLU A 273 11.91 -14.88 11.22
N GLY A 274 11.34 -13.81 11.81
CA GLY A 274 12.11 -12.68 12.36
C GLY A 274 13.13 -13.14 13.40
N LEU A 275 12.73 -13.98 14.35
CA LEU A 275 13.63 -14.52 15.38
C LEU A 275 14.78 -15.38 14.80
N ILE A 276 14.47 -16.21 13.79
CA ILE A 276 15.48 -17.03 13.12
C ILE A 276 16.46 -16.15 12.36
N ARG A 277 15.98 -15.13 11.67
CA ARG A 277 16.82 -14.15 10.96
C ARG A 277 17.73 -13.39 11.93
N ASP A 278 17.20 -12.89 13.05
CA ASP A 278 17.97 -12.21 14.07
C ASP A 278 19.07 -13.12 14.66
N ALA A 279 18.73 -14.37 14.96
CA ALA A 279 19.71 -15.34 15.46
C ALA A 279 20.81 -15.62 14.42
N TRP A 280 20.46 -15.66 13.14
CA TRP A 280 21.45 -15.83 12.06
C TRP A 280 22.33 -14.59 11.90
N ALA A 281 21.75 -13.38 11.91
CA ALA A 281 22.52 -12.13 11.82
C ALA A 281 23.53 -12.01 12.98
N LEU A 282 23.11 -12.33 14.21
CA LEU A 282 24.00 -12.39 15.37
C LEU A 282 25.15 -13.40 15.17
N ARG A 283 24.86 -14.59 14.63
CA ARG A 283 25.89 -15.60 14.36
C ARG A 283 26.89 -15.17 13.30
N LEU A 284 26.46 -14.37 12.32
CA LEU A 284 27.33 -13.81 11.27
C LEU A 284 28.08 -12.55 11.72
N GLY A 285 27.87 -12.07 12.94
CA GLY A 285 28.48 -10.84 13.44
C GLY A 285 27.90 -9.56 12.82
N ARG A 286 26.65 -9.62 12.35
CA ARG A 286 25.93 -8.52 11.72
C ARG A 286 24.62 -8.21 12.47
N PRO A 287 24.70 -7.74 13.72
CA PRO A 287 23.49 -7.57 14.56
C PRO A 287 22.54 -6.49 14.06
N ASP A 288 22.97 -5.65 13.12
CA ASP A 288 22.19 -4.51 12.61
C ASP A 288 21.49 -4.79 11.27
N GLU A 289 21.70 -5.99 10.68
CA GLU A 289 20.99 -6.50 9.50
C GLU A 289 19.78 -7.36 9.93
#